data_fed8babc691b362283475205819d7d5b
#
_entry.id   fed8babc691b362283475205819d7d5b
#
_cell.length_a   1.000
_cell.length_b   1.000
_cell.length_c   1.000
_cell.angle_alpha   90.00
_cell.angle_beta   90.00
_cell.angle_gamma   90.00
#
_symmetry.space_group_name_H-M   'P 1'
#
loop_
_entity.id
_entity.type
_entity.pdbx_description
1 polymer ?
#
loop_
_entity_poly.entity_id
_entity_poly.type
_entity_poly.pdbx_seq_one_letter_code
_entity_poly.pdbx_strand_id
1 'polypeptide(L)'
;MSRKAAIFLLLLFLTPVVVYWGTVFHEYGFRDDYAHLREVNEEPGKLLNFTTSNGRPVYGVLLENSVKLMRGVPDLPWLRLTCVLFLAATSVALWALLRRRGWSEVESAAIGLCVALLPAAQVFASWAITWPLALALLLAVAGFALIDWRLDKPGWLRIAAVVAGGGLYFTAGLIYQSNALFAVVPLAAVLLLRPGRGVAEHARWTTLHLGVLCAALLIGFMCVEYVFDTGAVQQSERMHFETNVLAKIAWFLKQPVANSLALFALRDKYNTGAVLFWGAGALSALVISFGWRFGPANWSHRARWLVCALLLPFVAHGASLASAAWVNGYRTLFGLAGLVVVLLVFGVRSLRVSGHISMRAQH
;
A
#
# COMPACT_ATOMS: atom_id res chain seq x y z
N MET A 1 12.77 -18.72 17.65
CA MET A 1 12.33 -18.65 16.21
C MET A 1 12.65 -20.00 15.58
N SER A 2 11.68 -20.64 14.88
CA SER A 2 11.96 -21.92 14.21
C SER A 2 12.89 -21.69 13.00
N ARG A 3 13.65 -22.75 12.60
CA ARG A 3 14.50 -22.71 11.40
C ARG A 3 13.73 -22.32 10.14
N LYS A 4 12.47 -22.79 10.01
CA LYS A 4 11.59 -22.43 8.90
C LYS A 4 11.29 -20.91 8.90
N ALA A 5 10.96 -20.32 10.06
CA ALA A 5 10.68 -18.88 10.15
C ALA A 5 11.90 -18.03 9.78
N ALA A 6 13.13 -18.49 10.15
CA ALA A 6 14.36 -17.81 9.74
C ALA A 6 14.56 -17.83 8.21
N ILE A 7 14.27 -18.97 7.57
CA ILE A 7 14.34 -19.08 6.11
C ILE A 7 13.35 -18.14 5.42
N PHE A 8 12.09 -18.07 5.88
CA PHE A 8 11.11 -17.14 5.29
C PHE A 8 11.52 -15.68 5.48
N LEU A 9 12.03 -15.29 6.66
CA LEU A 9 12.54 -13.93 6.88
C LEU A 9 13.67 -13.58 5.91
N LEU A 10 14.62 -14.50 5.74
CA LEU A 10 15.74 -14.31 4.81
C LEU A 10 15.25 -14.17 3.37
N LEU A 11 14.36 -15.05 2.93
CA LEU A 11 13.78 -15.00 1.59
C LEU A 11 13.02 -13.71 1.33
N LEU A 12 12.15 -13.29 2.28
CA LEU A 12 11.36 -12.07 2.17
C LEU A 12 12.21 -10.81 2.11
N PHE A 13 13.32 -10.79 2.84
CA PHE A 13 14.23 -9.67 2.87
C PHE A 13 15.16 -9.63 1.66
N LEU A 14 15.75 -10.77 1.29
CA LEU A 14 16.73 -10.83 0.21
C LEU A 14 16.10 -10.81 -1.19
N THR A 15 14.90 -11.40 -1.38
CA THR A 15 14.30 -11.48 -2.73
C THR A 15 14.13 -10.11 -3.38
N PRO A 16 13.54 -9.07 -2.74
CA PRO A 16 13.47 -7.74 -3.36
C PRO A 16 14.85 -7.15 -3.66
N VAL A 17 15.85 -7.35 -2.78
CA VAL A 17 17.21 -6.85 -2.98
C VAL A 17 17.83 -7.49 -4.22
N VAL A 18 17.70 -8.81 -4.36
CA VAL A 18 18.25 -9.56 -5.51
C VAL A 18 17.52 -9.20 -6.81
N VAL A 19 16.19 -9.17 -6.79
CA VAL A 19 15.37 -8.84 -7.97
C VAL A 19 15.66 -7.43 -8.50
N TYR A 20 15.82 -6.47 -7.59
CA TYR A 20 16.08 -5.08 -7.97
C TYR A 20 17.55 -4.70 -8.04
N TRP A 21 18.48 -5.67 -7.86
CA TRP A 21 19.92 -5.40 -7.83
C TRP A 21 20.40 -4.59 -9.04
N GLY A 22 20.09 -5.05 -10.24
CA GLY A 22 20.47 -4.36 -11.47
C GLY A 22 19.86 -2.98 -11.60
N THR A 23 18.58 -2.81 -11.19
CA THR A 23 17.90 -1.51 -11.18
C THR A 23 18.51 -0.54 -10.17
N VAL A 24 18.86 -1.04 -8.98
CA VAL A 24 19.44 -0.22 -7.91
C VAL A 24 20.82 0.30 -8.27
N PHE A 25 21.72 -0.59 -8.71
CA PHE A 25 23.14 -0.26 -8.89
C PHE A 25 23.50 0.16 -10.30
N HIS A 26 22.54 0.22 -11.23
CA HIS A 26 22.77 0.85 -12.52
C HIS A 26 22.82 2.38 -12.36
N GLU A 27 23.81 3.00 -12.98
CA GLU A 27 24.05 4.45 -12.87
C GLU A 27 23.16 5.23 -13.84
N TYR A 28 22.01 5.73 -13.33
CA TYR A 28 21.07 6.57 -14.08
C TYR A 28 20.23 7.43 -13.13
N GLY A 29 19.68 8.52 -13.65
CA GLY A 29 18.54 9.22 -13.05
C GLY A 29 17.24 8.87 -13.79
N PHE A 30 16.13 8.83 -13.09
CA PHE A 30 14.82 8.55 -13.67
C PHE A 30 13.88 9.75 -13.48
N ARG A 31 13.34 10.26 -14.60
CA ARG A 31 12.40 11.41 -14.57
C ARG A 31 12.96 12.61 -13.80
N ASP A 32 12.32 12.96 -12.68
CA ASP A 32 12.59 14.14 -11.87
C ASP A 32 13.88 14.04 -11.04
N ASP A 33 14.55 12.87 -10.99
CA ASP A 33 15.80 12.71 -10.23
C ASP A 33 16.85 13.76 -10.61
N TYR A 34 17.01 14.05 -11.93
CA TYR A 34 17.94 15.06 -12.40
C TYR A 34 17.56 16.48 -11.98
N ALA A 35 16.25 16.79 -12.04
CA ALA A 35 15.75 18.11 -11.63
C ALA A 35 15.99 18.32 -10.14
N HIS A 36 15.69 17.33 -9.31
CA HIS A 36 15.83 17.43 -7.85
C HIS A 36 17.29 17.52 -7.40
N LEU A 37 18.22 16.78 -8.05
CA LEU A 37 19.66 16.94 -7.79
C LEU A 37 20.14 18.37 -8.03
N ARG A 38 19.63 19.03 -9.07
CA ARG A 38 19.97 20.42 -9.38
C ARG A 38 19.27 21.38 -8.42
N GLU A 39 17.95 21.28 -8.28
CA GLU A 39 17.11 22.23 -7.54
C GLU A 39 17.46 22.32 -6.06
N VAL A 40 17.83 21.20 -5.44
CA VAL A 40 18.23 21.20 -4.01
C VAL A 40 19.46 22.07 -3.75
N ASN A 41 20.39 22.17 -4.71
CA ASN A 41 21.60 22.95 -4.59
C ASN A 41 21.43 24.40 -5.09
N GLU A 42 20.71 24.62 -6.20
CA GLU A 42 20.55 25.92 -6.82
C GLU A 42 19.38 26.72 -6.21
N GLU A 43 18.34 26.07 -5.74
CA GLU A 43 17.10 26.68 -5.23
C GLU A 43 16.67 26.05 -3.88
N PRO A 44 17.42 26.31 -2.78
CA PRO A 44 17.11 25.71 -1.46
C PRO A 44 15.68 26.00 -1.02
N GLY A 45 14.98 24.98 -0.54
CA GLY A 45 13.58 25.05 -0.10
C GLY A 45 12.53 24.91 -1.22
N LYS A 46 12.90 25.00 -2.50
CA LYS A 46 11.95 24.83 -3.61
C LYS A 46 11.28 23.45 -3.60
N LEU A 47 12.05 22.41 -3.35
CA LEU A 47 11.53 21.04 -3.29
C LEU A 47 10.57 20.84 -2.12
N LEU A 48 10.89 21.39 -0.96
CA LEU A 48 10.00 21.39 0.20
C LEU A 48 8.71 22.16 -0.09
N ASN A 49 8.80 23.35 -0.68
CA ASN A 49 7.62 24.15 -1.05
C ASN A 49 6.75 23.41 -2.07
N PHE A 50 7.34 22.84 -3.12
CA PHE A 50 6.61 22.07 -4.14
C PHE A 50 5.91 20.84 -3.57
N THR A 51 6.56 20.11 -2.67
CA THR A 51 5.94 18.92 -2.05
C THR A 51 4.86 19.31 -1.05
N THR A 52 5.06 20.38 -0.28
CA THR A 52 4.09 20.94 0.65
C THR A 52 2.85 21.46 -0.10
N SER A 53 3.01 22.13 -1.24
CA SER A 53 1.90 22.59 -2.08
C SER A 53 1.00 21.44 -2.56
N ASN A 54 1.56 20.21 -2.63
CA ASN A 54 0.86 18.98 -2.96
C ASN A 54 0.40 18.18 -1.70
N GLY A 55 0.41 18.80 -0.51
CA GLY A 55 -0.03 18.18 0.73
C GLY A 55 0.93 17.17 1.33
N ARG A 56 2.25 17.27 1.07
CA ARG A 56 3.26 16.26 1.43
C ARG A 56 4.50 16.88 2.09
N PRO A 57 4.36 17.62 3.18
CA PRO A 57 5.49 18.34 3.80
C PRO A 57 6.57 17.39 4.32
N VAL A 58 6.20 16.27 4.94
CA VAL A 58 7.19 15.30 5.46
C VAL A 58 7.95 14.63 4.32
N TYR A 59 7.29 14.34 3.19
CA TYR A 59 7.98 13.86 1.99
C TYR A 59 9.03 14.86 1.53
N GLY A 60 8.68 16.16 1.49
CA GLY A 60 9.62 17.22 1.09
C GLY A 60 10.84 17.31 2.00
N VAL A 61 10.63 17.30 3.32
CA VAL A 61 11.72 17.30 4.30
C VAL A 61 12.67 16.12 4.12
N LEU A 62 12.11 14.92 4.01
CA LEU A 62 12.90 13.69 3.83
C LEU A 62 13.68 13.71 2.52
N LEU A 63 13.01 14.12 1.43
CA LEU A 63 13.60 14.14 0.11
C LEU A 63 14.69 15.20 0.00
N GLU A 64 14.41 16.45 0.40
CA GLU A 64 15.38 17.55 0.33
C GLU A 64 16.64 17.21 1.12
N ASN A 65 16.50 16.70 2.36
CA ASN A 65 17.65 16.35 3.17
C ASN A 65 18.44 15.16 2.60
N SER A 66 17.77 14.16 2.03
CA SER A 66 18.48 13.01 1.44
C SER A 66 19.18 13.37 0.14
N VAL A 67 18.55 14.20 -0.71
CA VAL A 67 19.17 14.65 -1.98
C VAL A 67 20.34 15.59 -1.73
N LYS A 68 20.32 16.42 -0.68
CA LYS A 68 21.49 17.24 -0.25
C LYS A 68 22.74 16.43 0.05
N LEU A 69 22.57 15.16 0.43
CA LEU A 69 23.72 14.27 0.68
C LEU A 69 24.30 13.67 -0.60
N MET A 70 23.58 13.79 -1.74
CA MET A 70 24.01 13.21 -3.01
C MET A 70 24.88 14.21 -3.77
N ARG A 71 26.02 13.78 -4.26
CA ARG A 71 26.95 14.58 -5.07
C ARG A 71 26.56 14.61 -6.55
N GLY A 72 25.73 13.66 -6.97
CA GLY A 72 25.27 13.52 -8.35
C GLY A 72 24.59 12.18 -8.64
N VAL A 73 24.45 11.87 -9.91
CA VAL A 73 23.82 10.63 -10.39
C VAL A 73 24.46 9.35 -9.81
N PRO A 74 25.81 9.25 -9.66
CA PRO A 74 26.44 8.07 -9.07
C PRO A 74 26.01 7.73 -7.64
N ASP A 75 25.45 8.68 -6.89
CA ASP A 75 25.00 8.46 -5.52
C ASP A 75 23.51 8.04 -5.43
N LEU A 76 22.71 8.19 -6.50
CA LEU A 76 21.30 7.79 -6.54
C LEU A 76 21.04 6.31 -6.23
N PRO A 77 21.95 5.35 -6.52
CA PRO A 77 21.82 3.97 -6.07
C PRO A 77 21.54 3.81 -4.57
N TRP A 78 22.08 4.65 -3.71
CA TRP A 78 21.84 4.59 -2.27
C TRP A 78 20.41 4.92 -1.88
N LEU A 79 19.76 5.86 -2.57
CA LEU A 79 18.36 6.18 -2.36
C LEU A 79 17.46 5.04 -2.87
N ARG A 80 17.79 4.45 -4.03
CA ARG A 80 17.08 3.27 -4.55
C ARG A 80 17.24 2.07 -3.64
N LEU A 81 18.44 1.82 -3.12
CA LEU A 81 18.68 0.76 -2.14
C LEU A 81 17.83 0.97 -0.88
N THR A 82 17.80 2.19 -0.35
CA THR A 82 16.97 2.56 0.81
C THR A 82 15.50 2.26 0.54
N CYS A 83 15.00 2.58 -0.67
CA CYS A 83 13.65 2.24 -1.10
C CYS A 83 13.41 0.72 -1.06
N VAL A 84 14.30 -0.06 -1.66
CA VAL A 84 14.19 -1.54 -1.71
C VAL A 84 14.24 -2.16 -0.32
N LEU A 85 15.07 -1.62 0.58
CA LEU A 85 15.11 -2.06 1.99
C LEU A 85 13.81 -1.81 2.72
N PHE A 86 13.13 -0.68 2.49
CA PHE A 86 11.79 -0.43 3.06
C PHE A 86 10.72 -1.33 2.45
N LEU A 87 10.78 -1.64 1.16
CA LEU A 87 9.88 -2.62 0.53
C LEU A 87 10.09 -4.02 1.13
N ALA A 88 11.34 -4.43 1.31
CA ALA A 88 11.69 -5.70 1.96
C ALA A 88 11.21 -5.74 3.42
N ALA A 89 11.41 -4.67 4.18
CA ALA A 89 10.92 -4.55 5.55
C ALA A 89 9.37 -4.61 5.61
N THR A 90 8.68 -3.98 4.66
CA THR A 90 7.21 -4.04 4.54
C THR A 90 6.74 -5.48 4.27
N SER A 91 7.42 -6.22 3.38
CA SER A 91 7.16 -7.63 3.09
C SER A 91 7.30 -8.50 4.36
N VAL A 92 8.39 -8.32 5.10
CA VAL A 92 8.64 -9.01 6.38
C VAL A 92 7.58 -8.65 7.44
N ALA A 93 7.23 -7.37 7.56
CA ALA A 93 6.22 -6.90 8.52
C ALA A 93 4.84 -7.51 8.21
N LEU A 94 4.42 -7.52 6.95
CA LEU A 94 3.18 -8.17 6.50
C LEU A 94 3.21 -9.65 6.84
N TRP A 95 4.26 -10.37 6.47
CA TRP A 95 4.38 -11.79 6.78
C TRP A 95 4.26 -12.08 8.28
N ALA A 96 4.99 -11.33 9.11
CA ALA A 96 4.98 -11.51 10.55
C ALA A 96 3.60 -11.25 11.17
N LEU A 97 2.91 -10.23 10.68
CA LEU A 97 1.55 -9.88 11.09
C LEU A 97 0.55 -10.95 10.66
N LEU A 98 0.52 -11.32 9.38
CA LEU A 98 -0.47 -12.23 8.81
C LEU A 98 -0.35 -13.64 9.38
N ARG A 99 0.87 -14.13 9.58
CA ARG A 99 1.11 -15.40 10.26
C ARG A 99 0.51 -15.44 11.67
N ARG A 100 0.61 -14.35 12.43
CA ARG A 100 0.00 -14.23 13.76
C ARG A 100 -1.53 -14.20 13.70
N ARG A 101 -2.11 -13.89 12.55
CA ARG A 101 -3.56 -13.74 12.32
C ARG A 101 -4.20 -14.92 11.57
N GLY A 102 -3.52 -16.07 11.51
CA GLY A 102 -4.08 -17.34 11.03
C GLY A 102 -3.84 -17.64 9.55
N TRP A 103 -3.05 -16.83 8.85
CA TRP A 103 -2.52 -17.19 7.55
C TRP A 103 -1.37 -18.20 7.70
N SER A 104 -1.25 -19.15 6.78
CA SER A 104 -0.08 -20.04 6.77
C SER A 104 1.21 -19.26 6.46
N GLU A 105 2.36 -19.85 6.79
CA GLU A 105 3.67 -19.23 6.50
C GLU A 105 3.84 -18.94 5.01
N VAL A 106 3.41 -19.88 4.15
CA VAL A 106 3.50 -19.75 2.68
C VAL A 106 2.56 -18.65 2.15
N GLU A 107 1.28 -18.63 2.61
CA GLU A 107 0.31 -17.62 2.18
C GLU A 107 0.75 -16.22 2.61
N SER A 108 1.22 -16.08 3.86
CA SER A 108 1.75 -14.83 4.38
C SER A 108 2.97 -14.35 3.59
N ALA A 109 3.87 -15.29 3.23
CA ALA A 109 5.05 -14.99 2.43
C ALA A 109 4.68 -14.61 0.99
N ALA A 110 3.72 -15.31 0.39
CA ALA A 110 3.22 -14.99 -0.95
C ALA A 110 2.65 -13.55 -1.00
N ILE A 111 1.81 -13.17 -0.02
CA ILE A 111 1.28 -11.80 0.06
C ILE A 111 2.42 -10.79 0.21
N GLY A 112 3.36 -11.02 1.13
CA GLY A 112 4.48 -10.11 1.36
C GLY A 112 5.37 -9.94 0.12
N LEU A 113 5.78 -11.05 -0.52
CA LEU A 113 6.61 -11.01 -1.73
C LEU A 113 5.88 -10.37 -2.92
N CYS A 114 4.62 -10.75 -3.16
CA CYS A 114 3.83 -10.13 -4.23
C CYS A 114 3.77 -8.61 -4.05
N VAL A 115 3.50 -8.11 -2.82
CA VAL A 115 3.47 -6.68 -2.53
C VAL A 115 4.81 -6.00 -2.85
N ALA A 116 5.94 -6.63 -2.47
CA ALA A 116 7.27 -6.07 -2.73
C ALA A 116 7.72 -6.16 -4.20
N LEU A 117 7.05 -6.96 -5.03
CA LEU A 117 7.39 -7.20 -6.45
C LEU A 117 6.33 -6.70 -7.44
N LEU A 118 5.21 -6.11 -6.96
CA LEU A 118 4.19 -5.49 -7.81
C LEU A 118 4.80 -4.40 -8.73
N PRO A 119 4.15 -4.09 -9.87
CA PRO A 119 4.59 -3.01 -10.74
C PRO A 119 4.78 -1.67 -10.02
N ALA A 120 3.94 -1.39 -9.02
CA ALA A 120 4.11 -0.21 -8.16
C ALA A 120 5.45 -0.22 -7.40
N ALA A 121 5.88 -1.37 -6.88
CA ALA A 121 7.16 -1.54 -6.21
C ALA A 121 8.34 -1.42 -7.20
N GLN A 122 8.18 -1.90 -8.44
CA GLN A 122 9.18 -1.73 -9.49
C GLN A 122 9.42 -0.24 -9.82
N VAL A 123 8.34 0.56 -9.90
CA VAL A 123 8.45 2.01 -10.08
C VAL A 123 9.17 2.65 -8.89
N PHE A 124 8.89 2.21 -7.67
CA PHE A 124 9.58 2.73 -6.49
C PHE A 124 11.07 2.36 -6.49
N ALA A 125 11.41 1.12 -6.80
CA ALA A 125 12.80 0.67 -6.84
C ALA A 125 13.63 1.36 -7.93
N SER A 126 13.00 1.77 -9.05
CA SER A 126 13.68 2.41 -10.17
C SER A 126 13.83 3.93 -10.03
N TRP A 127 13.04 4.57 -9.17
CA TRP A 127 12.98 6.02 -9.03
C TRP A 127 13.56 6.46 -7.68
N ALA A 128 14.74 7.07 -7.67
CA ALA A 128 15.49 7.35 -6.45
C ALA A 128 14.73 8.21 -5.44
N ILE A 129 13.99 9.22 -5.91
CA ILE A 129 13.23 10.13 -5.04
C ILE A 129 12.01 9.48 -4.37
N THR A 130 11.64 8.27 -4.74
CA THR A 130 10.45 7.61 -4.18
C THR A 130 10.70 6.81 -2.90
N TRP A 131 11.93 6.78 -2.38
CA TRP A 131 12.23 6.02 -1.16
C TRP A 131 11.35 6.39 0.06
N PRO A 132 10.93 7.68 0.26
CA PRO A 132 10.03 7.98 1.37
C PRO A 132 8.63 7.38 1.19
N LEU A 133 8.21 7.14 -0.06
CA LEU A 133 6.94 6.49 -0.35
C LEU A 133 6.94 5.03 0.12
N ALA A 134 8.07 4.33 -0.01
CA ALA A 134 8.24 2.97 0.52
C ALA A 134 8.25 2.98 2.07
N LEU A 135 8.85 3.99 2.70
CA LEU A 135 8.74 4.21 4.15
C LEU A 135 7.29 4.38 4.58
N ALA A 136 6.48 5.16 3.85
CA ALA A 136 5.07 5.36 4.17
C ALA A 136 4.27 4.04 4.17
N LEU A 137 4.58 3.08 3.28
CA LEU A 137 3.97 1.74 3.31
C LEU A 137 4.31 0.99 4.60
N LEU A 138 5.57 1.02 5.00
CA LEU A 138 6.02 0.38 6.24
C LEU A 138 5.34 1.00 7.47
N LEU A 139 5.25 2.33 7.52
CA LEU A 139 4.55 3.05 8.59
C LEU A 139 3.06 2.69 8.64
N ALA A 140 2.42 2.53 7.49
CA ALA A 140 1.01 2.11 7.40
C ALA A 140 0.81 0.69 7.97
N VAL A 141 1.69 -0.26 7.63
CA VAL A 141 1.63 -1.63 8.18
C VAL A 141 1.94 -1.63 9.68
N ALA A 142 2.95 -0.88 10.12
CA ALA A 142 3.33 -0.78 11.52
C ALA A 142 2.22 -0.14 12.37
N GLY A 143 1.57 0.93 11.86
CA GLY A 143 0.43 1.57 12.50
C GLY A 143 -0.73 0.59 12.69
N PHE A 144 -1.09 -0.15 11.63
CA PHE A 144 -2.11 -1.20 11.72
C PHE A 144 -1.73 -2.26 12.76
N ALA A 145 -0.51 -2.78 12.69
CA ALA A 145 -0.05 -3.86 13.58
C ALA A 145 -0.05 -3.43 15.06
N LEU A 146 0.33 -2.20 15.34
CA LEU A 146 0.37 -1.65 16.69
C LEU A 146 -1.03 -1.50 17.28
N ILE A 147 -1.98 -0.93 16.53
CA ILE A 147 -3.38 -0.81 16.92
C ILE A 147 -3.96 -2.20 17.14
N ASP A 148 -3.86 -3.09 16.15
CA ASP A 148 -4.46 -4.42 16.16
C ASP A 148 -3.93 -5.32 17.30
N TRP A 149 -2.65 -5.15 17.68
CA TRP A 149 -2.04 -5.90 18.78
C TRP A 149 -2.66 -5.58 20.15
N ARG A 150 -3.10 -4.34 20.36
CA ARG A 150 -3.61 -3.86 21.66
C ARG A 150 -5.11 -3.60 21.70
N LEU A 151 -5.79 -3.68 20.57
CA LEU A 151 -7.20 -3.29 20.45
C LEU A 151 -8.12 -4.05 21.41
N ASP A 152 -7.87 -5.33 21.60
CA ASP A 152 -8.67 -6.20 22.46
C ASP A 152 -8.23 -6.14 23.96
N LYS A 153 -7.22 -5.31 24.30
CA LYS A 153 -6.72 -5.15 25.67
C LYS A 153 -7.35 -3.90 26.32
N PRO A 154 -7.90 -4.00 27.52
CA PRO A 154 -8.40 -2.82 28.24
C PRO A 154 -7.25 -1.95 28.78
N GLY A 155 -7.57 -0.69 29.08
CA GLY A 155 -6.69 0.22 29.79
C GLY A 155 -5.85 1.15 28.92
N TRP A 156 -4.94 1.88 29.55
CA TRP A 156 -4.13 2.94 28.96
C TRP A 156 -3.24 2.48 27.80
N LEU A 157 -2.77 1.22 27.83
CA LEU A 157 -1.95 0.64 26.75
C LEU A 157 -2.69 0.56 25.42
N ARG A 158 -4.04 0.39 25.44
CA ARG A 158 -4.86 0.47 24.23
C ARG A 158 -4.85 1.89 23.68
N ILE A 159 -5.06 2.88 24.55
CA ILE A 159 -5.05 4.30 24.14
C ILE A 159 -3.69 4.67 23.56
N ALA A 160 -2.60 4.31 24.24
CA ALA A 160 -1.25 4.55 23.76
C ALA A 160 -0.99 3.91 22.39
N ALA A 161 -1.45 2.67 22.17
CA ALA A 161 -1.30 1.98 20.88
C ALA A 161 -2.12 2.65 19.76
N VAL A 162 -3.33 3.11 20.06
CA VAL A 162 -4.18 3.84 19.10
C VAL A 162 -3.55 5.19 18.74
N VAL A 163 -3.06 5.94 19.74
CA VAL A 163 -2.37 7.24 19.53
C VAL A 163 -1.08 7.04 18.72
N ALA A 164 -0.24 6.10 19.13
CA ALA A 164 1.02 5.84 18.43
C ALA A 164 0.79 5.29 17.00
N GLY A 165 -0.16 4.37 16.82
CA GLY A 165 -0.53 3.87 15.50
C GLY A 165 -1.16 4.95 14.62
N GLY A 166 -2.00 5.82 15.19
CA GLY A 166 -2.53 7.01 14.53
C GLY A 166 -1.43 7.99 14.13
N GLY A 167 -0.41 8.19 14.97
CA GLY A 167 0.78 8.98 14.66
C GLY A 167 1.57 8.43 13.48
N LEU A 168 1.70 7.09 13.38
CA LEU A 168 2.32 6.45 12.22
C LEU A 168 1.49 6.66 10.93
N TYR A 169 0.16 6.58 11.00
CA TYR A 169 -0.72 6.90 9.87
C TYR A 169 -0.64 8.37 9.47
N PHE A 170 -0.63 9.27 10.44
CA PHE A 170 -0.46 10.71 10.23
C PHE A 170 0.84 11.00 9.48
N THR A 171 1.96 10.47 9.96
CA THR A 171 3.27 10.63 9.31
C THR A 171 3.26 10.03 7.90
N ALA A 172 2.71 8.82 7.72
CA ALA A 172 2.57 8.20 6.41
C ALA A 172 1.72 9.06 5.46
N GLY A 173 0.64 9.67 5.95
CA GLY A 173 -0.22 10.59 5.21
C GLY A 173 0.50 11.86 4.75
N LEU A 174 1.33 12.45 5.60
CA LEU A 174 2.14 13.63 5.27
C LEU A 174 3.34 13.30 4.35
N ILE A 175 3.73 12.02 4.25
CA ILE A 175 4.65 11.55 3.20
C ILE A 175 3.86 11.33 1.90
N TYR A 176 2.83 10.47 1.92
CA TYR A 176 2.02 10.18 0.74
C TYR A 176 0.67 9.56 1.12
N GLN A 177 -0.41 10.28 0.92
CA GLN A 177 -1.76 9.90 1.36
C GLN A 177 -2.19 8.53 0.83
N SER A 178 -1.95 8.24 -0.47
CA SER A 178 -2.29 6.96 -1.07
C SER A 178 -1.55 5.78 -0.43
N ASN A 179 -0.32 5.99 0.07
CA ASN A 179 0.45 4.93 0.72
C ASN A 179 0.07 4.76 2.20
N ALA A 180 -0.40 5.80 2.88
CA ALA A 180 -1.00 5.65 4.20
C ALA A 180 -2.25 4.75 4.13
N LEU A 181 -3.05 4.86 3.07
CA LEU A 181 -4.21 4.00 2.80
C LEU A 181 -3.83 2.53 2.51
N PHE A 182 -2.55 2.21 2.33
CA PHE A 182 -2.06 0.83 2.29
C PHE A 182 -2.39 0.03 3.56
N ALA A 183 -2.66 0.69 4.69
CA ALA A 183 -3.19 0.07 5.91
C ALA A 183 -4.44 -0.79 5.69
N VAL A 184 -5.18 -0.55 4.61
CA VAL A 184 -6.35 -1.35 4.19
C VAL A 184 -5.95 -2.77 3.79
N VAL A 185 -4.73 -2.98 3.32
CA VAL A 185 -4.24 -4.31 2.89
C VAL A 185 -4.15 -5.28 4.08
N PRO A 186 -3.39 -4.98 5.15
CA PRO A 186 -3.40 -5.83 6.34
C PRO A 186 -4.76 -5.88 7.03
N LEU A 187 -5.56 -4.81 6.99
CA LEU A 187 -6.93 -4.80 7.53
C LEU A 187 -7.80 -5.84 6.83
N ALA A 188 -7.81 -5.85 5.50
CA ALA A 188 -8.57 -6.84 4.72
C ALA A 188 -8.10 -8.27 5.00
N ALA A 189 -6.78 -8.48 5.01
CA ALA A 189 -6.22 -9.80 5.26
C ALA A 189 -6.59 -10.33 6.65
N VAL A 190 -6.52 -9.50 7.69
CA VAL A 190 -6.93 -9.88 9.05
C VAL A 190 -8.44 -10.09 9.12
N LEU A 191 -9.24 -9.20 8.53
CA LEU A 191 -10.71 -9.28 8.55
C LEU A 191 -11.23 -10.58 7.94
N LEU A 192 -10.65 -11.04 6.83
CA LEU A 192 -11.06 -12.28 6.14
C LEU A 192 -10.92 -13.52 7.02
N LEU A 193 -9.91 -13.58 7.89
CA LEU A 193 -9.65 -14.73 8.78
C LEU A 193 -10.01 -14.47 10.26
N ARG A 194 -10.42 -13.23 10.59
CA ARG A 194 -10.70 -12.87 11.99
C ARG A 194 -11.78 -13.78 12.59
N PRO A 195 -11.50 -14.45 13.72
CA PRO A 195 -12.52 -15.16 14.47
C PRO A 195 -13.51 -14.15 15.07
N GLY A 196 -14.77 -14.54 15.20
CA GLY A 196 -15.80 -13.71 15.81
C GLY A 196 -17.19 -14.32 15.63
N ARG A 197 -18.12 -13.98 16.50
CA ARG A 197 -19.45 -14.58 16.57
C ARG A 197 -20.51 -13.86 15.74
N GLY A 198 -20.23 -12.66 15.21
CA GLY A 198 -21.22 -11.91 14.47
C GLY A 198 -20.67 -10.78 13.59
N VAL A 199 -21.54 -10.30 12.69
CA VAL A 199 -21.23 -9.18 11.77
C VAL A 199 -20.92 -7.88 12.54
N ALA A 200 -21.66 -7.61 13.63
CA ALA A 200 -21.50 -6.41 14.42
C ALA A 200 -20.11 -6.28 15.08
N GLU A 201 -19.54 -7.40 15.56
CA GLU A 201 -18.19 -7.41 16.13
C GLU A 201 -17.13 -7.07 15.07
N HIS A 202 -17.25 -7.67 13.89
CA HIS A 202 -16.34 -7.36 12.77
C HIS A 202 -16.51 -5.93 12.27
N ALA A 203 -17.74 -5.43 12.18
CA ALA A 203 -18.03 -4.06 11.80
C ALA A 203 -17.40 -3.07 12.79
N ARG A 204 -17.60 -3.26 14.10
CA ARG A 204 -17.01 -2.40 15.14
C ARG A 204 -15.48 -2.37 15.05
N TRP A 205 -14.85 -3.54 14.88
CA TRP A 205 -13.39 -3.64 14.75
C TRP A 205 -12.90 -2.92 13.50
N THR A 206 -13.53 -3.15 12.34
CA THR A 206 -13.20 -2.51 11.08
C THR A 206 -13.37 -0.99 11.15
N THR A 207 -14.52 -0.53 11.67
CA THR A 207 -14.82 0.90 11.83
C THR A 207 -13.80 1.60 12.73
N LEU A 208 -13.33 0.94 13.79
CA LEU A 208 -12.32 1.53 14.66
C LEU A 208 -10.98 1.71 13.91
N HIS A 209 -10.51 0.70 13.19
CA HIS A 209 -9.28 0.81 12.39
C HIS A 209 -9.40 1.90 11.31
N LEU A 210 -10.51 1.90 10.57
CA LEU A 210 -10.76 2.92 9.54
C LEU A 210 -10.95 4.31 10.17
N GLY A 211 -11.61 4.39 11.31
CA GLY A 211 -11.80 5.66 12.03
C GLY A 211 -10.49 6.29 12.47
N VAL A 212 -9.54 5.50 13.01
CA VAL A 212 -8.21 5.99 13.38
C VAL A 212 -7.42 6.43 12.13
N LEU A 213 -7.48 5.65 11.04
CA LEU A 213 -6.83 6.01 9.78
C LEU A 213 -7.40 7.31 9.20
N CYS A 214 -8.74 7.41 9.11
CA CYS A 214 -9.40 8.61 8.61
C CYS A 214 -9.13 9.83 9.48
N ALA A 215 -9.16 9.69 10.82
CA ALA A 215 -8.85 10.78 11.74
C ALA A 215 -7.41 11.27 11.56
N ALA A 216 -6.45 10.35 11.44
CA ALA A 216 -5.05 10.71 11.21
C ALA A 216 -4.84 11.45 9.89
N LEU A 217 -5.48 11.01 8.80
CA LEU A 217 -5.42 11.68 7.50
C LEU A 217 -6.12 13.03 7.51
N LEU A 218 -7.27 13.14 8.19
CA LEU A 218 -8.00 14.41 8.34
C LEU A 218 -7.19 15.44 9.13
N ILE A 219 -6.58 15.03 10.24
CA ILE A 219 -5.68 15.91 11.01
C ILE A 219 -4.50 16.35 10.14
N GLY A 220 -3.90 15.44 9.37
CA GLY A 220 -2.82 15.77 8.44
C GLY A 220 -3.27 16.77 7.37
N PHE A 221 -4.46 16.60 6.81
CA PHE A 221 -5.06 17.53 5.87
C PHE A 221 -5.26 18.92 6.51
N MET A 222 -5.86 18.98 7.70
CA MET A 222 -6.06 20.25 8.44
C MET A 222 -4.74 20.97 8.72
N CYS A 223 -3.67 20.24 9.08
CA CYS A 223 -2.35 20.83 9.29
C CYS A 223 -1.79 21.45 7.99
N VAL A 224 -2.01 20.80 6.84
CA VAL A 224 -1.57 21.32 5.54
C VAL A 224 -2.42 22.54 5.11
N GLU A 225 -3.74 22.48 5.28
CA GLU A 225 -4.63 23.64 5.01
C GLU A 225 -4.23 24.85 5.86
N TYR A 226 -3.92 24.65 7.14
CA TYR A 226 -3.40 25.72 7.98
C TYR A 226 -2.15 26.39 7.41
N VAL A 227 -1.22 25.60 6.82
CA VAL A 227 -0.02 26.15 6.15
C VAL A 227 -0.41 26.99 4.92
N PHE A 228 -1.41 26.56 4.14
CA PHE A 228 -1.94 27.34 3.01
C PHE A 228 -2.59 28.63 3.45
N ASP A 229 -3.39 28.60 4.53
CA ASP A 229 -4.07 29.78 5.09
C ASP A 229 -3.06 30.85 5.59
N THR A 230 -1.86 30.44 6.03
CA THR A 230 -0.80 31.42 6.39
C THR A 230 -0.19 32.13 5.18
N GLY A 231 -0.47 31.67 3.96
CA GLY A 231 0.15 32.18 2.74
C GLY A 231 1.60 31.76 2.52
N ALA A 232 2.16 30.91 3.39
CA ALA A 232 3.55 30.46 3.30
C ALA A 232 3.82 29.62 2.04
N VAL A 233 2.82 28.84 1.59
CA VAL A 233 2.89 28.00 0.39
C VAL A 233 1.56 28.08 -0.35
N GLN A 234 1.60 28.20 -1.69
CA GLN A 234 0.39 28.16 -2.51
C GLN A 234 -0.12 26.71 -2.69
N GLN A 235 -1.42 26.55 -2.57
CA GLN A 235 -2.10 25.27 -2.77
C GLN A 235 -2.02 24.84 -4.25
N SER A 236 -1.66 23.59 -4.50
CA SER A 236 -1.68 22.98 -5.84
C SER A 236 -3.10 22.61 -6.24
N GLU A 237 -3.44 22.66 -7.54
CA GLU A 237 -4.72 22.17 -8.09
C GLU A 237 -5.03 20.72 -7.70
N ARG A 238 -4.00 19.92 -7.42
CA ARG A 238 -4.16 18.51 -7.00
C ARG A 238 -4.76 18.37 -5.60
N MET A 239 -4.74 19.42 -4.81
CA MET A 239 -5.33 19.44 -3.45
C MET A 239 -6.81 19.79 -3.47
N HIS A 240 -7.34 20.28 -4.58
CA HIS A 240 -8.77 20.57 -4.70
C HIS A 240 -9.58 19.26 -4.73
N PHE A 241 -10.77 19.33 -4.16
CA PHE A 241 -11.70 18.20 -4.15
C PHE A 241 -12.42 18.04 -5.48
N GLU A 242 -12.65 16.78 -5.87
CA GLU A 242 -13.46 16.44 -7.03
C GLU A 242 -14.94 16.78 -6.79
N THR A 243 -15.55 17.49 -7.70
CA THR A 243 -16.96 17.88 -7.63
C THR A 243 -17.87 16.92 -8.40
N ASN A 244 -17.36 16.24 -9.44
CA ASN A 244 -18.13 15.29 -10.23
C ASN A 244 -17.92 13.85 -9.73
N VAL A 245 -18.54 13.54 -8.58
CA VAL A 245 -18.39 12.26 -7.88
C VAL A 245 -18.76 11.05 -8.77
N LEU A 246 -19.84 11.15 -9.57
CA LEU A 246 -20.28 10.03 -10.42
C LEU A 246 -19.29 9.73 -11.53
N ALA A 247 -18.80 10.76 -12.21
CA ALA A 247 -17.76 10.59 -13.21
C ALA A 247 -16.47 10.01 -12.62
N LYS A 248 -16.12 10.45 -11.40
CA LYS A 248 -14.94 9.96 -10.68
C LYS A 248 -15.07 8.49 -10.30
N ILE A 249 -16.23 8.05 -9.83
CA ILE A 249 -16.52 6.63 -9.56
C ILE A 249 -16.45 5.82 -10.86
N ALA A 250 -17.03 6.29 -11.94
CA ALA A 250 -16.95 5.60 -13.23
C ALA A 250 -15.51 5.45 -13.73
N TRP A 251 -14.69 6.50 -13.59
CA TRP A 251 -13.26 6.45 -13.88
C TRP A 251 -12.53 5.45 -13.00
N PHE A 252 -12.80 5.46 -11.69
CA PHE A 252 -12.19 4.53 -10.73
C PHE A 252 -12.42 3.07 -11.13
N LEU A 253 -13.66 2.72 -11.47
CA LEU A 253 -14.00 1.36 -11.89
C LEU A 253 -13.35 0.98 -13.23
N LYS A 254 -13.33 1.91 -14.21
CA LYS A 254 -12.79 1.66 -15.55
C LYS A 254 -11.28 1.62 -15.63
N GLN A 255 -10.55 2.34 -14.74
CA GLN A 255 -9.10 2.47 -14.83
C GLN A 255 -8.37 1.94 -13.58
N PRO A 256 -8.44 2.54 -12.38
CA PRO A 256 -7.72 2.02 -11.21
C PRO A 256 -8.04 0.57 -10.88
N VAL A 257 -9.33 0.19 -10.84
CA VAL A 257 -9.74 -1.18 -10.54
C VAL A 257 -9.28 -2.15 -11.62
N ALA A 258 -9.51 -1.82 -12.90
CA ALA A 258 -9.09 -2.66 -14.03
C ALA A 258 -7.55 -2.85 -14.04
N ASN A 259 -6.78 -1.77 -13.84
CA ASN A 259 -5.33 -1.84 -13.79
C ASN A 259 -4.82 -2.66 -12.59
N SER A 260 -5.50 -2.59 -11.46
CA SER A 260 -5.13 -3.36 -10.27
C SER A 260 -5.47 -4.84 -10.42
N LEU A 261 -6.59 -5.18 -11.05
CA LEU A 261 -6.96 -6.57 -11.36
C LEU A 261 -6.01 -7.20 -12.39
N ALA A 262 -5.51 -6.42 -13.35
CA ALA A 262 -4.54 -6.90 -14.32
C ALA A 262 -3.15 -7.17 -13.72
N LEU A 263 -2.84 -6.67 -12.50
CA LEU A 263 -1.59 -6.87 -11.75
C LEU A 263 -0.33 -6.58 -12.60
N PHE A 264 0.31 -7.65 -13.09
CA PHE A 264 1.57 -7.59 -13.85
C PHE A 264 1.39 -7.37 -15.36
N ALA A 265 0.17 -7.38 -15.87
CA ALA A 265 -0.10 -7.00 -17.25
C ALA A 265 -0.06 -5.47 -17.36
N LEU A 266 1.14 -4.90 -17.41
CA LEU A 266 1.35 -3.48 -17.51
C LEU A 266 0.67 -2.94 -18.76
N ARG A 267 -0.34 -2.08 -18.60
CA ARG A 267 -0.93 -1.37 -19.71
C ARG A 267 0.01 -0.26 -20.15
N ASP A 268 0.95 -0.61 -21.00
CA ASP A 268 1.73 0.38 -21.74
C ASP A 268 0.90 0.85 -22.93
N LYS A 269 0.95 2.14 -23.23
CA LYS A 269 0.28 2.77 -24.37
C LYS A 269 0.65 2.11 -25.70
N TYR A 270 1.79 1.45 -25.78
CA TYR A 270 2.37 0.92 -27.00
C TYR A 270 2.45 -0.63 -27.08
N ASN A 271 2.51 -1.34 -25.97
CA ASN A 271 2.96 -2.73 -25.97
C ASN A 271 2.05 -3.76 -25.28
N THR A 272 1.03 -3.37 -24.52
CA THR A 272 0.18 -4.35 -23.85
C THR A 272 -1.04 -4.64 -24.70
N GLY A 273 -1.10 -5.84 -25.26
CA GLY A 273 -2.28 -6.32 -25.96
C GLY A 273 -3.51 -6.34 -25.06
N ALA A 274 -4.64 -5.84 -25.57
CA ALA A 274 -5.91 -5.80 -24.84
C ALA A 274 -6.29 -7.19 -24.29
N VAL A 275 -5.98 -8.25 -25.02
CA VAL A 275 -6.24 -9.65 -24.63
C VAL A 275 -5.48 -10.02 -23.35
N LEU A 276 -4.20 -9.68 -23.26
CA LEU A 276 -3.40 -9.98 -22.06
C LEU A 276 -3.92 -9.20 -20.85
N PHE A 277 -4.20 -7.92 -21.03
CA PHE A 277 -4.71 -7.05 -19.95
C PHE A 277 -6.06 -7.54 -19.41
N TRP A 278 -7.05 -7.72 -20.30
CA TRP A 278 -8.38 -8.14 -19.91
C TRP A 278 -8.41 -9.60 -19.45
N GLY A 279 -7.60 -10.47 -20.07
CA GLY A 279 -7.44 -11.87 -19.68
C GLY A 279 -6.87 -12.01 -18.25
N ALA A 280 -5.82 -11.24 -17.91
CA ALA A 280 -5.26 -11.20 -16.56
C ALA A 280 -6.28 -10.66 -15.54
N GLY A 281 -7.01 -9.60 -15.90
CA GLY A 281 -8.07 -9.03 -15.06
C GLY A 281 -9.22 -10.02 -14.83
N ALA A 282 -9.69 -10.70 -15.86
CA ALA A 282 -10.75 -11.71 -15.77
C ALA A 282 -10.32 -12.91 -14.94
N LEU A 283 -9.09 -13.40 -15.10
CA LEU A 283 -8.53 -14.49 -14.31
C LEU A 283 -8.43 -14.08 -12.82
N SER A 284 -7.96 -12.88 -12.54
CA SER A 284 -7.91 -12.36 -11.18
C SER A 284 -9.30 -12.28 -10.55
N ALA A 285 -10.29 -11.74 -11.27
CA ALA A 285 -11.67 -11.67 -10.80
C ALA A 285 -12.27 -13.06 -10.55
N LEU A 286 -11.99 -14.02 -11.43
CA LEU A 286 -12.40 -15.41 -11.26
C LEU A 286 -11.81 -16.02 -9.98
N VAL A 287 -10.50 -15.90 -9.76
CA VAL A 287 -9.84 -16.44 -8.57
C VAL A 287 -10.34 -15.75 -7.29
N ILE A 288 -10.56 -14.43 -7.32
CA ILE A 288 -11.16 -13.69 -6.20
C ILE A 288 -12.56 -14.24 -5.88
N SER A 289 -13.38 -14.57 -6.89
CA SER A 289 -14.72 -15.11 -6.70
C SER A 289 -14.74 -16.47 -5.97
N PHE A 290 -13.62 -17.22 -6.00
CA PHE A 290 -13.48 -18.47 -5.22
C PHE A 290 -13.57 -18.22 -3.71
N GLY A 291 -13.16 -17.06 -3.22
CA GLY A 291 -13.33 -16.67 -1.83
C GLY A 291 -14.80 -16.61 -1.40
N TRP A 292 -15.69 -16.20 -2.30
CA TRP A 292 -17.14 -16.22 -2.09
C TRP A 292 -17.72 -17.62 -2.27
N ARG A 293 -17.34 -18.31 -3.32
CA ARG A 293 -17.95 -19.60 -3.73
C ARG A 293 -17.55 -20.76 -2.82
N PHE A 294 -16.27 -20.81 -2.41
CA PHE A 294 -15.68 -21.92 -1.67
C PHE A 294 -15.30 -21.56 -0.22
N GLY A 295 -15.45 -20.31 0.16
CA GLY A 295 -15.30 -19.89 1.55
C GLY A 295 -16.46 -20.40 2.44
N PRO A 296 -16.35 -20.23 3.78
CA PRO A 296 -17.40 -20.65 4.70
C PRO A 296 -18.77 -20.06 4.36
N ALA A 297 -19.80 -20.89 4.35
CA ALA A 297 -21.14 -20.52 3.87
C ALA A 297 -21.92 -19.60 4.83
N ASN A 298 -21.38 -19.25 6.01
CA ASN A 298 -22.06 -18.39 6.97
C ASN A 298 -22.10 -16.93 6.51
N TRP A 299 -23.17 -16.22 6.89
CA TRP A 299 -23.40 -14.82 6.51
C TRP A 299 -22.29 -13.88 6.98
N SER A 300 -21.75 -14.08 8.17
CA SER A 300 -20.66 -13.25 8.70
C SER A 300 -19.41 -13.29 7.81
N HIS A 301 -19.08 -14.48 7.28
CA HIS A 301 -17.96 -14.62 6.34
C HIS A 301 -18.24 -13.93 5.02
N ARG A 302 -19.43 -14.12 4.45
CA ARG A 302 -19.84 -13.47 3.20
C ARG A 302 -19.83 -11.95 3.31
N ALA A 303 -20.34 -11.41 4.43
CA ALA A 303 -20.29 -9.98 4.69
C ALA A 303 -18.85 -9.44 4.74
N ARG A 304 -17.92 -10.13 5.41
CA ARG A 304 -16.50 -9.76 5.44
C ARG A 304 -15.87 -9.76 4.06
N TRP A 305 -16.15 -10.80 3.27
CA TRP A 305 -15.66 -10.90 1.90
C TRP A 305 -16.18 -9.75 1.04
N LEU A 306 -17.49 -9.42 1.12
CA LEU A 306 -18.09 -8.27 0.41
C LEU A 306 -17.45 -6.95 0.81
N VAL A 307 -17.22 -6.73 2.11
CA VAL A 307 -16.50 -5.54 2.58
C VAL A 307 -15.12 -5.45 1.96
N CYS A 308 -14.36 -6.55 1.98
CA CYS A 308 -13.00 -6.57 1.43
C CYS A 308 -12.97 -6.41 -0.11
N ALA A 309 -13.93 -7.00 -0.82
CA ALA A 309 -13.93 -7.00 -2.28
C ALA A 309 -14.60 -5.77 -2.89
N LEU A 310 -15.59 -5.17 -2.22
CA LEU A 310 -16.42 -4.09 -2.79
C LEU A 310 -16.23 -2.74 -2.11
N LEU A 311 -16.06 -2.69 -0.79
CA LEU A 311 -15.98 -1.42 -0.05
C LEU A 311 -14.53 -0.96 0.17
N LEU A 312 -13.65 -1.85 0.60
CA LEU A 312 -12.25 -1.48 0.87
C LEU A 312 -11.47 -0.99 -0.36
N PRO A 313 -11.76 -1.37 -1.61
CA PRO A 313 -11.16 -0.76 -2.80
C PRO A 313 -11.35 0.75 -2.88
N PHE A 314 -12.53 1.27 -2.50
CA PHE A 314 -12.77 2.71 -2.45
C PHE A 314 -11.92 3.39 -1.38
N VAL A 315 -11.75 2.77 -0.22
CA VAL A 315 -10.88 3.30 0.84
C VAL A 315 -9.41 3.24 0.39
N ALA A 316 -8.97 2.11 -0.18
CA ALA A 316 -7.58 1.93 -0.64
C ALA A 316 -7.15 2.98 -1.69
N HIS A 317 -8.11 3.53 -2.44
CA HIS A 317 -7.87 4.58 -3.45
C HIS A 317 -8.49 5.93 -3.06
N GLY A 318 -8.91 6.08 -1.82
CA GLY A 318 -9.71 7.21 -1.33
C GLY A 318 -9.07 8.58 -1.56
N ALA A 319 -7.76 8.72 -1.35
CA ALA A 319 -7.05 9.97 -1.59
C ALA A 319 -7.14 10.43 -3.07
N SER A 320 -7.00 9.50 -4.02
CA SER A 320 -7.14 9.79 -5.45
C SER A 320 -8.60 10.00 -5.85
N LEU A 321 -9.55 9.38 -5.15
CA LEU A 321 -10.98 9.60 -5.39
C LEU A 321 -11.43 10.99 -4.91
N ALA A 322 -10.89 11.46 -3.80
CA ALA A 322 -11.20 12.77 -3.25
C ALA A 322 -10.59 13.93 -4.07
N SER A 323 -9.42 13.73 -4.65
CA SER A 323 -8.70 14.76 -5.41
C SER A 323 -9.33 15.04 -6.77
N ALA A 324 -9.37 16.30 -7.20
CA ALA A 324 -9.75 16.72 -8.56
C ALA A 324 -8.81 16.15 -9.64
N ALA A 325 -7.56 15.80 -9.28
CA ALA A 325 -6.61 15.20 -10.21
C ALA A 325 -6.98 13.74 -10.54
N TRP A 326 -7.07 13.42 -11.83
CA TRP A 326 -7.41 12.07 -12.34
C TRP A 326 -6.13 11.25 -12.60
N VAL A 327 -5.33 11.07 -11.55
CA VAL A 327 -4.05 10.39 -11.65
C VAL A 327 -4.22 8.88 -11.46
N ASN A 328 -3.89 8.12 -12.49
CA ASN A 328 -3.88 6.66 -12.47
C ASN A 328 -2.47 6.15 -12.79
N GLY A 329 -1.57 6.28 -11.81
CA GLY A 329 -0.20 5.78 -11.90
C GLY A 329 0.04 4.63 -10.94
N TYR A 330 0.99 3.74 -11.23
CA TYR A 330 1.31 2.58 -10.37
C TYR A 330 1.59 2.98 -8.92
N ARG A 331 2.24 4.13 -8.67
CA ARG A 331 2.53 4.63 -7.32
C ARG A 331 1.27 4.93 -6.49
N THR A 332 0.13 5.22 -7.12
CA THR A 332 -1.15 5.47 -6.44
C THR A 332 -1.99 4.21 -6.29
N LEU A 333 -1.62 3.12 -6.96
CA LEU A 333 -2.35 1.85 -6.97
C LEU A 333 -1.83 0.84 -5.93
N PHE A 334 -0.83 1.19 -5.13
CA PHE A 334 -0.18 0.24 -4.22
C PHE A 334 -1.17 -0.41 -3.25
N GLY A 335 -2.02 0.38 -2.61
CA GLY A 335 -3.06 -0.12 -1.70
C GLY A 335 -4.07 -1.03 -2.40
N LEU A 336 -4.54 -0.60 -3.58
CA LEU A 336 -5.54 -1.33 -4.35
C LEU A 336 -4.99 -2.66 -4.91
N ALA A 337 -3.77 -2.64 -5.49
CA ALA A 337 -3.12 -3.85 -6.00
C ALA A 337 -2.75 -4.82 -4.86
N GLY A 338 -2.29 -4.31 -3.71
CA GLY A 338 -2.05 -5.12 -2.51
C GLY A 338 -3.32 -5.80 -1.99
N LEU A 339 -4.46 -5.11 -2.04
CA LEU A 339 -5.76 -5.67 -1.70
C LEU A 339 -6.17 -6.79 -2.67
N VAL A 340 -5.95 -6.61 -3.98
CA VAL A 340 -6.18 -7.65 -5.00
C VAL A 340 -5.33 -8.89 -4.69
N VAL A 341 -4.05 -8.73 -4.34
CA VAL A 341 -3.17 -9.86 -3.94
C VAL A 341 -3.75 -10.61 -2.74
N VAL A 342 -4.19 -9.91 -1.70
CA VAL A 342 -4.82 -10.55 -0.53
C VAL A 342 -6.04 -11.37 -0.93
N LEU A 343 -6.91 -10.80 -1.77
CA LEU A 343 -8.13 -11.48 -2.24
C LEU A 343 -7.82 -12.68 -3.13
N LEU A 344 -6.79 -12.61 -3.97
CA LEU A 344 -6.33 -13.74 -4.79
C LEU A 344 -5.82 -14.90 -3.92
N VAL A 345 -4.93 -14.62 -2.97
CA VAL A 345 -4.40 -15.65 -2.06
C VAL A 345 -5.52 -16.25 -1.22
N PHE A 346 -6.49 -15.42 -0.79
CA PHE A 346 -7.66 -15.90 -0.07
C PHE A 346 -8.56 -16.78 -0.94
N GLY A 347 -8.77 -16.44 -2.21
CA GLY A 347 -9.52 -17.27 -3.17
C GLY A 347 -8.89 -18.64 -3.36
N VAL A 348 -7.57 -18.71 -3.57
CA VAL A 348 -6.81 -19.97 -3.66
C VAL A 348 -6.91 -20.77 -2.36
N ARG A 349 -6.76 -20.11 -1.19
CA ARG A 349 -6.93 -20.76 0.12
C ARG A 349 -8.32 -21.40 0.26
N SER A 350 -9.38 -20.67 -0.10
CA SER A 350 -10.76 -21.13 0.00
C SER A 350 -11.01 -22.37 -0.85
N LEU A 351 -10.48 -22.39 -2.07
CA LEU A 351 -10.55 -23.53 -2.97
C LEU A 351 -9.81 -24.76 -2.42
N ARG A 352 -8.62 -24.58 -1.83
CA ARG A 352 -7.85 -25.66 -1.19
C ARG A 352 -8.58 -26.28 0.02
N VAL A 353 -9.08 -25.42 0.91
CA VAL A 353 -9.75 -25.85 2.14
C VAL A 353 -11.07 -26.58 1.85
N SER A 354 -11.77 -26.22 0.77
CA SER A 354 -13.00 -26.90 0.33
C SER A 354 -12.76 -28.31 -0.25
N GLY A 355 -11.51 -28.76 -0.36
CA GLY A 355 -11.16 -30.08 -0.89
C GLY A 355 -11.21 -30.22 -2.43
N HIS A 356 -11.50 -29.14 -3.15
CA HIS A 356 -11.52 -29.14 -4.61
C HIS A 356 -10.12 -29.22 -5.23
N ILE A 357 -9.08 -28.85 -4.48
CA ILE A 357 -7.68 -29.11 -4.84
C ILE A 357 -7.17 -30.19 -3.89
N SER A 358 -7.34 -31.45 -4.26
CA SER A 358 -6.69 -32.56 -3.56
C SER A 358 -5.19 -32.42 -3.67
N MET A 359 -4.47 -32.39 -2.55
CA MET A 359 -3.01 -32.44 -2.52
C MET A 359 -2.52 -33.84 -2.96
N ARG A 360 -2.68 -34.20 -4.23
CA ARG A 360 -2.00 -35.33 -4.88
C ARG A 360 -0.60 -34.92 -5.36
N ALA A 361 0.15 -34.25 -4.52
CA ALA A 361 1.57 -33.94 -4.78
C ALA A 361 2.35 -34.02 -3.46
N GLN A 362 2.12 -35.09 -2.71
CA GLN A 362 3.00 -35.50 -1.61
C GLN A 362 3.30 -36.98 -1.78
N HIS A 363 4.16 -37.27 -2.75
CA HIS A 363 5.03 -38.46 -2.74
C HIS A 363 6.26 -38.15 -3.59
#